data_130dc99b9fbc574ab0b611530b825c51
#
_entry.id   130dc99b9fbc574ab0b611530b825c51
#
_cell.length_a   1.000
_cell.length_b   1.000
_cell.length_c   1.000
_cell.angle_alpha   90.00
_cell.angle_beta   90.00
_cell.angle_gamma   90.00
#
_symmetry.space_group_name_H-M   'P 1'
#
loop_
_entity.id
_entity.type
_entity.pdbx_description
1 polymer ?
#
loop_
_entity_poly.entity_id
_entity_poly.type
_entity_poly.pdbx_seq_one_letter_code
_entity_poly.pdbx_strand_id
1 'polypeptide(L)'
;MPLMNRNIENFIESLLFASGRPLRLSEIRTILENEGIRVDLAEVKVGLNNLEERYADTSLELSEVATGFRLQIKKDFSHLLSSLWTENNKLSKSLMETISIIAYKQPVTRGEIEEIRGVQVSTNIIRNLLERDWIKISGYRETPGRPALFITTKTFLNDLNIKKISDLPPLPEKEDLSQDEITDTTEINLEAS
;
A
#
# COMPACT_ATOMS: atom_id res chain seq x y z
N MET A 1 12.06 -30.43 21.65
CA MET A 1 12.31 -29.17 20.92
C MET A 1 11.14 -28.67 20.05
N PRO A 2 10.14 -29.44 19.59
CA PRO A 2 9.03 -28.88 18.78
C PRO A 2 8.08 -27.93 19.53
N LEU A 3 7.97 -28.03 20.85
CA LEU A 3 7.07 -27.18 21.65
C LEU A 3 7.60 -25.74 21.85
N MET A 4 8.91 -25.54 21.79
CA MET A 4 9.53 -24.22 21.97
C MET A 4 9.36 -23.35 20.71
N ASN A 5 9.43 -23.96 19.50
CA ASN A 5 9.18 -23.24 18.25
C ASN A 5 7.73 -22.76 18.12
N ARG A 6 6.74 -23.59 18.50
CA ARG A 6 5.32 -23.20 18.50
C ARG A 6 5.04 -22.00 19.42
N ASN A 7 5.76 -21.86 20.52
CA ASN A 7 5.59 -20.71 21.41
C ASN A 7 6.10 -19.43 20.74
N ILE A 8 7.24 -19.47 20.04
CA ILE A 8 7.79 -18.29 19.34
C ILE A 8 6.84 -17.86 18.21
N GLU A 9 6.34 -18.79 17.40
CA GLU A 9 5.36 -18.51 16.35
C GLU A 9 4.11 -17.84 16.89
N ASN A 10 3.54 -18.36 17.98
CA ASN A 10 2.34 -17.82 18.60
C ASN A 10 2.59 -16.41 19.18
N PHE A 11 3.78 -16.15 19.73
CA PHE A 11 4.14 -14.81 20.18
C PHE A 11 4.27 -13.85 19.00
N ILE A 12 4.96 -14.23 17.92
CA ILE A 12 5.10 -13.42 16.70
C ILE A 12 3.71 -13.13 16.12
N GLU A 13 2.86 -14.13 16.01
CA GLU A 13 1.47 -14.01 15.55
C GLU A 13 0.69 -12.99 16.37
N SER A 14 0.77 -13.10 17.70
CA SER A 14 0.09 -12.19 18.64
C SER A 14 0.59 -10.76 18.48
N LEU A 15 1.92 -10.56 18.32
CA LEU A 15 2.51 -9.24 18.09
C LEU A 15 2.04 -8.62 16.79
N LEU A 16 2.06 -9.38 15.69
CA LEU A 16 1.60 -8.91 14.38
C LEU A 16 0.12 -8.56 14.39
N PHE A 17 -0.70 -9.37 15.05
CA PHE A 17 -2.13 -9.12 15.17
C PHE A 17 -2.45 -7.88 16.02
N ALA A 18 -1.78 -7.74 17.16
CA ALA A 18 -2.06 -6.67 18.12
C ALA A 18 -1.44 -5.32 17.72
N SER A 19 -0.37 -5.30 16.90
CA SER A 19 0.38 -4.08 16.60
C SER A 19 -0.42 -3.05 15.78
N GLY A 20 -1.37 -3.49 14.97
CA GLY A 20 -2.12 -2.64 14.03
C GLY A 20 -1.26 -1.98 12.94
N ARG A 21 0.03 -2.32 12.87
CA ARG A 21 1.01 -1.80 11.90
C ARG A 21 2.05 -2.87 11.56
N PRO A 22 2.77 -2.73 10.44
CA PRO A 22 3.87 -3.64 10.15
C PRO A 22 4.98 -3.57 11.20
N LEU A 23 5.58 -4.70 11.54
CA LEU A 23 6.72 -4.83 12.45
C LEU A 23 7.95 -5.34 11.71
N ARG A 24 9.12 -4.73 11.97
CA ARG A 24 10.41 -5.19 11.45
C ARG A 24 10.88 -6.44 12.19
N LEU A 25 11.67 -7.28 11.53
CA LEU A 25 12.33 -8.44 12.18
C LEU A 25 13.08 -8.03 13.47
N SER A 26 13.85 -6.94 13.41
CA SER A 26 14.60 -6.45 14.58
C SER A 26 13.69 -5.97 15.71
N GLU A 27 12.54 -5.40 15.38
CA GLU A 27 11.55 -4.94 16.36
C GLU A 27 10.86 -6.13 17.04
N ILE A 28 10.44 -7.12 16.27
CA ILE A 28 9.88 -8.38 16.79
C ILE A 28 10.88 -9.04 17.76
N ARG A 29 12.15 -9.19 17.35
CA ARG A 29 13.21 -9.73 18.22
C ARG A 29 13.31 -8.94 19.51
N THR A 30 13.43 -7.61 19.42
CA THR A 30 13.59 -6.76 20.62
C THR A 30 12.43 -6.89 21.59
N ILE A 31 11.18 -6.97 21.08
CA ILE A 31 10.01 -7.15 21.94
C ILE A 31 10.07 -8.52 22.64
N LEU A 32 10.41 -9.59 21.92
CA LEU A 32 10.55 -10.93 22.51
C LEU A 32 11.68 -11.00 23.56
N GLU A 33 12.83 -10.36 23.28
CA GLU A 33 13.95 -10.27 24.24
C GLU A 33 13.56 -9.53 25.52
N ASN A 34 12.77 -8.45 25.41
CA ASN A 34 12.26 -7.69 26.56
C ASN A 34 11.35 -8.52 27.46
N GLU A 35 10.61 -9.48 26.88
CA GLU A 35 9.77 -10.46 27.60
C GLU A 35 10.56 -11.68 28.08
N GLY A 36 11.91 -11.66 28.01
CA GLY A 36 12.79 -12.73 28.46
C GLY A 36 12.91 -13.89 27.48
N ILE A 37 12.37 -13.78 26.27
CA ILE A 37 12.44 -14.81 25.23
C ILE A 37 13.68 -14.53 24.37
N ARG A 38 14.74 -15.30 24.57
CA ARG A 38 15.98 -15.16 23.81
C ARG A 38 15.81 -15.78 22.43
N VAL A 39 15.85 -14.93 21.40
CA VAL A 39 15.74 -15.33 19.99
C VAL A 39 16.72 -14.52 19.15
N ASP A 40 17.26 -15.14 18.11
CA ASP A 40 18.02 -14.43 17.10
C ASP A 40 17.13 -14.05 15.89
N LEU A 41 17.70 -13.27 14.95
CA LEU A 41 16.96 -12.83 13.75
C LEU A 41 16.62 -14.00 12.82
N ALA A 42 17.43 -15.07 12.81
CA ALA A 42 17.17 -16.24 11.99
C ALA A 42 15.97 -17.03 12.54
N GLU A 43 15.88 -17.18 13.85
CA GLU A 43 14.76 -17.84 14.52
C GLU A 43 13.45 -17.06 14.32
N VAL A 44 13.48 -15.72 14.41
CA VAL A 44 12.31 -14.87 14.08
C VAL A 44 11.88 -15.07 12.63
N LYS A 45 12.84 -15.13 11.69
CA LYS A 45 12.55 -15.36 10.28
C LYS A 45 11.95 -16.74 10.02
N VAL A 46 12.47 -17.78 10.67
CA VAL A 46 11.89 -19.13 10.61
C VAL A 46 10.45 -19.12 11.15
N GLY A 47 10.20 -18.45 12.28
CA GLY A 47 8.86 -18.32 12.84
C GLY A 47 7.88 -17.61 11.89
N LEU A 48 8.33 -16.56 11.18
CA LEU A 48 7.51 -15.89 10.15
C LEU A 48 7.23 -16.80 8.95
N ASN A 49 8.20 -17.56 8.46
CA ASN A 49 7.98 -18.50 7.35
C ASN A 49 6.98 -19.61 7.75
N ASN A 50 7.08 -20.13 8.97
CA ASN A 50 6.15 -21.13 9.48
C ASN A 50 4.72 -20.55 9.62
N LEU A 51 4.60 -19.26 9.98
CA LEU A 51 3.31 -18.55 9.99
C LEU A 51 2.74 -18.39 8.59
N GLU A 52 3.57 -18.04 7.60
CA GLU A 52 3.16 -17.95 6.21
C GLU A 52 2.60 -19.28 5.70
N GLU A 53 3.29 -20.40 5.95
CA GLU A 53 2.81 -21.75 5.63
C GLU A 53 1.51 -22.09 6.36
N ARG A 54 1.40 -21.75 7.66
CA ARG A 54 0.19 -21.97 8.46
C ARG A 54 -1.03 -21.26 7.89
N TYR A 55 -0.85 -20.06 7.33
CA TYR A 55 -1.93 -19.27 6.76
C TYR A 55 -2.22 -19.56 5.28
N ALA A 56 -1.45 -20.46 4.63
CA ALA A 56 -1.59 -20.76 3.20
C ALA A 56 -3.04 -21.11 2.81
N ASP A 57 -3.72 -21.95 3.62
CA ASP A 57 -5.09 -22.41 3.36
C ASP A 57 -6.17 -21.69 4.17
N THR A 58 -5.86 -20.48 4.68
CA THR A 58 -6.80 -19.66 5.44
C THR A 58 -7.18 -18.37 4.70
N SER A 59 -8.07 -17.57 5.27
CA SER A 59 -8.42 -16.24 4.76
C SER A 59 -7.39 -15.16 5.10
N LEU A 60 -6.40 -15.47 5.93
CA LEU A 60 -5.33 -14.56 6.33
C LEU A 60 -4.06 -14.84 5.53
N GLU A 61 -3.21 -13.84 5.43
CA GLU A 61 -1.87 -13.95 4.88
C GLU A 61 -0.88 -13.11 5.70
N LEU A 62 0.37 -13.60 5.76
CA LEU A 62 1.49 -12.81 6.22
C LEU A 62 2.05 -12.04 5.04
N SER A 63 2.09 -10.72 5.14
CA SER A 63 2.62 -9.87 4.07
C SER A 63 3.83 -9.07 4.54
N GLU A 64 4.89 -9.07 3.72
CA GLU A 64 6.06 -8.22 3.90
C GLU A 64 5.91 -6.95 3.06
N VAL A 65 5.89 -5.81 3.73
CA VAL A 65 5.72 -4.48 3.13
C VAL A 65 6.95 -3.58 3.42
N ALA A 66 6.94 -2.34 2.96
CA ALA A 66 8.10 -1.43 3.05
C ALA A 66 8.64 -1.21 4.47
N THR A 67 7.84 -1.40 5.50
CA THR A 67 8.24 -1.18 6.90
C THR A 67 8.35 -2.45 7.74
N GLY A 68 8.04 -3.63 7.19
CA GLY A 68 8.13 -4.91 7.90
C GLY A 68 7.01 -5.88 7.54
N PHE A 69 6.65 -6.74 8.48
CA PHE A 69 5.67 -7.80 8.32
C PHE A 69 4.35 -7.43 8.99
N ARG A 70 3.23 -7.82 8.39
CA ARG A 70 1.89 -7.69 8.97
C ARG A 70 1.01 -8.87 8.60
N LEU A 71 0.02 -9.17 9.44
CA LEU A 71 -1.09 -10.05 9.08
C LEU A 71 -2.19 -9.24 8.42
N GLN A 72 -2.74 -9.74 7.35
CA GLN A 72 -3.86 -9.14 6.63
C GLN A 72 -4.78 -10.21 6.06
N ILE A 73 -5.96 -9.77 5.62
CA ILE A 73 -6.91 -10.64 4.91
C ILE A 73 -6.47 -10.73 3.45
N LYS A 74 -6.48 -11.94 2.89
CA LYS A 74 -6.19 -12.19 1.48
C LYS A 74 -7.13 -11.39 0.59
N LYS A 75 -6.60 -10.89 -0.52
CA LYS A 75 -7.34 -10.06 -1.49
C LYS A 75 -8.63 -10.73 -1.98
N ASP A 76 -8.64 -12.04 -2.12
CA ASP A 76 -9.80 -12.80 -2.60
C ASP A 76 -11.04 -12.66 -1.70
N PHE A 77 -10.83 -12.35 -0.41
CA PHE A 77 -11.91 -12.13 0.56
C PHE A 77 -12.29 -10.65 0.72
N SER A 78 -11.58 -9.71 0.09
CA SER A 78 -11.80 -8.27 0.26
C SER A 78 -13.21 -7.81 -0.12
N HIS A 79 -13.82 -8.45 -1.11
CA HIS A 79 -15.18 -8.13 -1.56
C HIS A 79 -16.24 -8.41 -0.48
N LEU A 80 -16.03 -9.42 0.38
CA LEU A 80 -16.94 -9.75 1.49
C LEU A 80 -16.91 -8.69 2.58
N LEU A 81 -15.81 -7.95 2.68
CA LEU A 81 -15.60 -6.93 3.70
C LEU A 81 -16.07 -5.54 3.28
N SER A 82 -16.39 -5.36 2.01
CA SER A 82 -16.80 -4.07 1.46
C SER A 82 -18.03 -3.48 2.18
N SER A 83 -18.92 -4.32 2.68
CA SER A 83 -20.10 -3.91 3.46
C SER A 83 -19.78 -3.42 4.87
N LEU A 84 -18.59 -3.75 5.42
CA LEU A 84 -18.14 -3.29 6.73
C LEU A 84 -17.56 -1.87 6.67
N TRP A 85 -17.16 -1.42 5.48
CA TRP A 85 -16.61 -0.09 5.28
C TRP A 85 -17.69 0.85 4.73
N THR A 86 -17.98 1.91 5.48
CA THR A 86 -18.90 2.96 5.02
C THR A 86 -18.35 3.67 3.78
N GLU A 87 -19.23 4.15 2.91
CA GLU A 87 -18.88 4.82 1.63
C GLU A 87 -17.91 6.01 1.77
N ASN A 88 -17.80 6.59 2.98
CA ASN A 88 -16.90 7.72 3.26
C ASN A 88 -15.40 7.44 3.07
N ASN A 89 -15.01 6.18 2.87
CA ASN A 89 -13.60 5.80 2.66
C ASN A 89 -13.22 5.68 1.18
N LYS A 90 -14.13 5.91 0.23
CA LYS A 90 -13.79 5.87 -1.20
C LYS A 90 -12.86 7.04 -1.55
N LEU A 91 -11.70 6.71 -2.08
CA LEU A 91 -10.75 7.70 -2.59
C LEU A 91 -11.31 8.30 -3.89
N SER A 92 -11.28 9.63 -4.01
CA SER A 92 -11.74 10.28 -5.23
C SER A 92 -10.81 9.96 -6.41
N LYS A 93 -11.36 9.88 -7.63
CA LYS A 93 -10.58 9.68 -8.86
C LYS A 93 -9.45 10.71 -8.97
N SER A 94 -9.73 11.97 -8.68
CA SER A 94 -8.78 13.08 -8.73
C SER A 94 -7.60 12.91 -7.73
N LEU A 95 -7.86 12.34 -6.55
CA LEU A 95 -6.82 12.03 -5.57
C LEU A 95 -5.95 10.87 -6.06
N MET A 96 -6.58 9.82 -6.62
CA MET A 96 -5.85 8.65 -7.16
C MET A 96 -4.97 9.03 -8.35
N GLU A 97 -5.45 9.85 -9.27
CA GLU A 97 -4.65 10.38 -10.39
C GLU A 97 -3.44 11.16 -9.88
N THR A 98 -3.64 12.05 -8.89
CA THR A 98 -2.57 12.87 -8.32
C THR A 98 -1.50 12.02 -7.64
N ILE A 99 -1.89 11.06 -6.78
CA ILE A 99 -0.91 10.20 -6.09
C ILE A 99 -0.18 9.28 -7.08
N SER A 100 -0.84 8.80 -8.13
CA SER A 100 -0.21 8.00 -9.18
C SER A 100 0.89 8.81 -9.89
N ILE A 101 0.61 10.05 -10.29
CA ILE A 101 1.64 10.90 -10.92
C ILE A 101 2.83 11.10 -9.98
N ILE A 102 2.58 11.40 -8.69
CA ILE A 102 3.66 11.54 -7.72
C ILE A 102 4.46 10.25 -7.63
N ALA A 103 3.81 9.09 -7.54
CA ALA A 103 4.48 7.80 -7.39
C ALA A 103 5.41 7.45 -8.56
N TYR A 104 5.00 7.74 -9.81
CA TYR A 104 5.79 7.43 -10.99
C TYR A 104 6.78 8.52 -11.41
N LYS A 105 6.57 9.79 -11.02
CA LYS A 105 7.36 10.95 -11.48
C LYS A 105 8.19 11.61 -10.39
N GLN A 106 8.09 11.14 -9.15
CA GLN A 106 8.81 11.74 -8.02
C GLN A 106 10.33 11.86 -8.25
N PRO A 107 10.97 12.94 -7.75
CA PRO A 107 10.39 14.09 -7.06
C PRO A 107 9.70 15.07 -8.02
N VAL A 108 8.48 15.52 -7.73
CA VAL A 108 7.65 16.30 -8.62
C VAL A 108 7.00 17.48 -7.88
N THR A 109 6.84 18.63 -8.56
CA THR A 109 6.16 19.82 -8.04
C THR A 109 4.65 19.77 -8.35
N ARG A 110 3.86 20.60 -7.65
CA ARG A 110 2.44 20.76 -7.95
C ARG A 110 2.19 21.21 -9.40
N GLY A 111 2.99 22.17 -9.90
CA GLY A 111 2.85 22.66 -11.28
C GLY A 111 3.09 21.55 -12.32
N GLU A 112 4.11 20.71 -12.11
CA GLU A 112 4.38 19.56 -12.99
C GLU A 112 3.25 18.51 -12.93
N ILE A 113 2.63 18.32 -11.77
CA ILE A 113 1.46 17.44 -11.65
C ILE A 113 0.27 18.01 -12.44
N GLU A 114 0.01 19.33 -12.32
CA GLU A 114 -1.03 20.04 -13.04
C GLU A 114 -0.82 19.98 -14.56
N GLU A 115 0.43 20.11 -15.02
CA GLU A 115 0.80 19.97 -16.43
C GLU A 115 0.49 18.57 -16.98
N ILE A 116 0.84 17.51 -16.23
CA ILE A 116 0.57 16.13 -16.63
C ILE A 116 -0.93 15.85 -16.64
N ARG A 117 -1.68 16.37 -15.66
CA ARG A 117 -3.14 16.16 -15.56
C ARG A 117 -3.95 16.97 -16.55
N GLY A 118 -3.40 18.07 -17.05
CA GLY A 118 -4.13 19.07 -17.85
C GLY A 118 -5.14 19.90 -17.06
N VAL A 119 -5.23 19.71 -15.71
CA VAL A 119 -6.15 20.42 -14.81
C VAL A 119 -5.47 20.76 -13.50
N GLN A 120 -5.95 21.81 -12.85
CA GLN A 120 -5.41 22.24 -11.56
C GLN A 120 -5.63 21.18 -10.45
N VAL A 121 -4.66 21.05 -9.57
CA VAL A 121 -4.72 20.23 -8.36
C VAL A 121 -5.23 21.07 -7.21
N SER A 122 -6.38 20.75 -6.64
CA SER A 122 -6.88 21.49 -5.48
C SER A 122 -5.93 21.34 -4.28
N THR A 123 -5.81 22.41 -3.50
CA THR A 123 -5.03 22.38 -2.25
C THR A 123 -5.51 21.29 -1.29
N ASN A 124 -6.78 20.95 -1.35
CA ASN A 124 -7.38 19.88 -0.54
C ASN A 124 -6.84 18.49 -0.87
N ILE A 125 -6.54 18.22 -2.16
CA ILE A 125 -5.95 16.93 -2.58
C ILE A 125 -4.55 16.78 -1.99
N ILE A 126 -3.69 17.79 -2.15
CA ILE A 126 -2.33 17.75 -1.60
C ILE A 126 -2.37 17.62 -0.07
N ARG A 127 -3.24 18.40 0.60
CA ARG A 127 -3.41 18.32 2.05
C ARG A 127 -3.84 16.92 2.48
N ASN A 128 -4.83 16.32 1.84
CA ASN A 128 -5.32 14.98 2.14
C ASN A 128 -4.22 13.92 1.98
N LEU A 129 -3.39 14.02 0.93
CA LEU A 129 -2.26 13.12 0.72
C LEU A 129 -1.18 13.27 1.81
N LEU A 130 -0.93 14.50 2.29
CA LEU A 130 0.00 14.77 3.40
C LEU A 130 -0.57 14.26 4.73
N GLU A 131 -1.87 14.50 5.02
CA GLU A 131 -2.55 14.04 6.24
C GLU A 131 -2.62 12.52 6.34
N ARG A 132 -2.71 11.82 5.19
CA ARG A 132 -2.61 10.36 5.12
C ARG A 132 -1.18 9.84 5.25
N ASP A 133 -0.20 10.72 5.33
CA ASP A 133 1.22 10.37 5.24
C ASP A 133 1.55 9.55 3.97
N TRP A 134 0.87 9.80 2.87
CA TRP A 134 1.16 9.14 1.60
C TRP A 134 2.25 9.86 0.81
N ILE A 135 2.34 11.17 0.98
CA ILE A 135 3.40 11.99 0.40
C ILE A 135 4.08 12.84 1.47
N LYS A 136 5.29 13.30 1.14
CA LYS A 136 6.03 14.28 1.93
C LYS A 136 6.78 15.24 1.03
N ILE A 137 7.17 16.38 1.58
CA ILE A 137 8.08 17.34 0.91
C ILE A 137 9.50 16.83 1.10
N SER A 138 10.22 16.60 -0.01
CA SER A 138 11.63 16.19 -0.02
C SER A 138 12.60 17.37 -0.18
N GLY A 139 12.10 18.52 -0.59
CA GLY A 139 12.87 19.73 -0.85
C GLY A 139 12.07 20.74 -1.66
N TYR A 140 12.77 21.66 -2.28
CA TYR A 140 12.19 22.71 -3.10
C TYR A 140 12.96 22.80 -4.43
N ARG A 141 12.27 23.11 -5.53
CA ARG A 141 12.91 23.35 -6.83
C ARG A 141 13.61 24.71 -6.80
N GLU A 142 14.81 24.78 -7.37
CA GLU A 142 15.56 26.03 -7.48
C GLU A 142 15.12 26.86 -8.70
N THR A 143 13.85 27.25 -8.72
CA THR A 143 13.20 28.09 -9.73
C THR A 143 12.41 29.20 -9.05
N PRO A 144 12.05 30.27 -9.75
CA PRO A 144 11.21 31.35 -9.18
C PRO A 144 9.96 30.77 -8.50
N GLY A 145 9.67 31.26 -7.30
CA GLY A 145 8.59 30.74 -6.46
C GLY A 145 8.96 29.52 -5.59
N ARG A 146 10.14 28.91 -5.81
CA ARG A 146 10.68 27.76 -5.03
C ARG A 146 9.60 26.71 -4.68
N PRO A 147 8.93 26.09 -5.68
CA PRO A 147 7.85 25.15 -5.40
C PRO A 147 8.36 23.91 -4.67
N ALA A 148 7.53 23.38 -3.76
CA ALA A 148 7.83 22.17 -3.01
C ALA A 148 7.89 20.95 -3.94
N LEU A 149 8.83 20.04 -3.67
CA LEU A 149 9.00 18.75 -4.34
C LEU A 149 8.35 17.66 -3.49
N PHE A 150 7.41 16.94 -4.07
CA PHE A 150 6.70 15.84 -3.43
C PHE A 150 7.29 14.51 -3.81
N ILE A 151 7.36 13.61 -2.81
CA ILE A 151 7.70 12.20 -2.97
C ILE A 151 6.74 11.35 -2.14
N THR A 152 6.59 10.08 -2.50
CA THR A 152 5.83 9.12 -1.71
C THR A 152 6.56 8.71 -0.43
N THR A 153 5.83 8.18 0.54
CA THR A 153 6.35 7.70 1.82
C THR A 153 6.32 6.17 1.89
N LYS A 154 6.85 5.62 2.99
CA LYS A 154 6.72 4.19 3.29
C LYS A 154 5.29 3.80 3.67
N THR A 155 4.52 4.72 4.26
CA THR A 155 3.09 4.51 4.56
C THR A 155 2.32 4.24 3.28
N PHE A 156 2.54 5.03 2.23
CA PHE A 156 1.95 4.77 0.91
C PHE A 156 2.28 3.38 0.37
N LEU A 157 3.55 2.96 0.45
CA LEU A 157 3.96 1.63 0.01
C LEU A 157 3.32 0.51 0.84
N ASN A 158 3.21 0.71 2.17
CA ASN A 158 2.52 -0.24 3.04
C ASN A 158 1.04 -0.39 2.65
N ASP A 159 0.34 0.72 2.38
CA ASP A 159 -1.07 0.71 2.02
C ASP A 159 -1.33 0.06 0.66
N LEU A 160 -0.36 0.15 -0.26
CA LEU A 160 -0.37 -0.59 -1.53
C LEU A 160 0.12 -2.05 -1.41
N ASN A 161 0.53 -2.48 -0.24
CA ASN A 161 1.08 -3.82 0.01
C ASN A 161 2.33 -4.14 -0.83
N ILE A 162 3.23 -3.16 -1.03
CA ILE A 162 4.49 -3.30 -1.77
C ILE A 162 5.69 -2.93 -0.90
N LYS A 163 6.86 -3.45 -1.24
CA LYS A 163 8.11 -3.22 -0.49
C LYS A 163 8.85 -1.96 -0.94
N LYS A 164 8.82 -1.67 -2.21
CA LYS A 164 9.55 -0.55 -2.84
C LYS A 164 8.76 0.02 -4.00
N ILE A 165 9.08 1.25 -4.38
CA ILE A 165 8.38 1.96 -5.46
C ILE A 165 8.52 1.27 -6.82
N SER A 166 9.62 0.55 -7.05
CA SER A 166 9.82 -0.24 -8.27
C SER A 166 8.92 -1.46 -8.39
N ASP A 167 8.17 -1.81 -7.35
CA ASP A 167 7.19 -2.90 -7.38
C ASP A 167 5.83 -2.43 -7.93
N LEU A 168 5.69 -1.13 -8.24
CA LEU A 168 4.52 -0.62 -8.95
C LEU A 168 4.44 -1.24 -10.36
N PRO A 169 3.23 -1.58 -10.84
CA PRO A 169 3.07 -2.09 -12.19
C PRO A 169 3.57 -1.08 -13.23
N PRO A 170 4.12 -1.51 -14.37
CA PRO A 170 4.49 -0.58 -15.43
C PRO A 170 3.27 0.21 -15.90
N LEU A 171 3.50 1.47 -16.35
CA LEU A 171 2.43 2.23 -16.99
C LEU A 171 2.06 1.54 -18.31
N PRO A 172 0.76 1.41 -18.65
CA PRO A 172 0.35 0.85 -19.92
C PRO A 172 0.92 1.71 -21.07
N GLU A 173 1.37 1.05 -22.13
CA GLU A 173 1.80 1.75 -23.34
C GLU A 173 0.58 2.42 -24.00
N LYS A 174 0.80 3.55 -24.70
CA LYS A 174 -0.31 4.34 -25.29
C LYS A 174 -1.15 3.57 -26.30
N GLU A 175 -0.65 2.46 -26.81
CA GLU A 175 -1.36 1.62 -27.79
C GLU A 175 -2.43 0.73 -27.14
N ASP A 176 -2.29 0.37 -25.86
CA ASP A 176 -3.26 -0.46 -25.15
C ASP A 176 -4.53 0.31 -24.72
N LEU A 177 -4.47 1.65 -24.66
CA LEU A 177 -5.61 2.49 -24.27
C LEU A 177 -6.64 2.71 -25.39
N SER A 178 -6.33 2.31 -26.63
CA SER A 178 -7.23 2.49 -27.79
C SER A 178 -8.18 1.33 -28.01
N GLN A 179 -8.11 0.22 -27.25
CA GLN A 179 -8.94 -0.96 -27.47
C GLN A 179 -10.12 -1.09 -26.49
N ASP A 180 -10.09 -0.43 -25.34
CA ASP A 180 -11.16 -0.59 -24.33
C ASP A 180 -12.36 0.37 -24.48
N GLU A 181 -12.28 1.37 -25.37
CA GLU A 181 -13.39 2.35 -25.57
C GLU A 181 -14.42 1.97 -26.66
N ILE A 182 -14.32 0.81 -27.32
CA ILE A 182 -15.19 0.47 -28.47
C ILE A 182 -16.28 -0.57 -28.12
N THR A 183 -16.34 -1.12 -26.92
CA THR A 183 -17.30 -2.19 -26.60
C THR A 183 -18.56 -1.77 -25.83
N ASP A 184 -18.78 -0.50 -25.50
CA ASP A 184 -19.93 -0.09 -24.66
C ASP A 184 -20.96 0.84 -25.37
N THR A 185 -21.01 0.85 -26.72
CA THR A 185 -21.97 1.73 -27.41
C THR A 185 -22.74 1.07 -28.59
N THR A 186 -22.96 -0.24 -28.56
CA THR A 186 -23.77 -0.85 -29.64
C THR A 186 -24.68 -1.97 -29.14
N GLU A 187 -25.59 -1.70 -28.19
CA GLU A 187 -26.76 -2.53 -27.97
C GLU A 187 -27.84 -1.78 -27.16
N ILE A 188 -28.36 -0.65 -27.67
CA ILE A 188 -29.71 -0.19 -27.34
C ILE A 188 -30.29 0.49 -28.60
N ASN A 189 -30.86 -0.27 -29.47
CA ASN A 189 -31.98 0.15 -30.33
C ASN A 189 -32.30 -0.96 -31.33
N LEU A 190 -33.26 -1.80 -30.98
CA LEU A 190 -34.16 -2.48 -31.94
C LEU A 190 -35.10 -3.41 -31.15
N GLU A 191 -36.21 -2.81 -30.63
CA GLU A 191 -37.49 -3.51 -30.49
C GLU A 191 -38.51 -2.47 -29.99
N ALA A 192 -39.10 -1.78 -30.96
CA ALA A 192 -40.41 -1.14 -30.84
C ALA A 192 -40.97 -1.01 -32.24
N SER A 193 -41.69 -2.06 -32.70
CA SER A 193 -42.75 -1.98 -33.69
C SER A 193 -43.71 -3.13 -33.48
#